data_b4bbf2b5d68ca80a6adf046c73e95691
#
_entry.id   b4bbf2b5d68ca80a6adf046c73e95691
#
_cell.length_a   1.000
_cell.length_b   1.000
_cell.length_c   1.000
_cell.angle_alpha   90.00
_cell.angle_beta   90.00
_cell.angle_gamma   90.00
#
_symmetry.space_group_name_H-M   'P 1'
#
loop_
_entity.id
_entity.type
_entity.pdbx_description
1 polymer ?
#
loop_
_entity_poly.entity_id
_entity_poly.type
_entity_poly.pdbx_seq_one_letter_code
_entity_poly.pdbx_strand_id
1 'polypeptide(L)'
;MALVVKALKIEIFVLCMIVLIGLAVRSRRSLFSSTQQLLFSMLGYTSAAYILFDMIWTLSDGVDGTLGIAANWISNAVSFSLFAIACLIWFIYSETVQGSRLLTARSRVALVTLPTALVVVLAFTSYWTHALFYIDAQGVYRRGVAYMIQPIVSYCYVIYTSLHAFVHSYGLKACKRRPFIVLWHSSLFPLWWVAPFRSRSRCPAFASA
;
A
#
# COMPACT_ATOMS: atom_id res chain seq x y z
N MET A 1 -9.28 -23.07 19.00
CA MET A 1 -8.48 -21.85 19.07
C MET A 1 -8.14 -21.28 17.68
N ALA A 2 -7.61 -22.04 16.71
CA ALA A 2 -7.29 -21.58 15.36
C ALA A 2 -8.47 -20.99 14.58
N LEU A 3 -9.66 -21.56 14.67
CA LEU A 3 -10.87 -21.09 13.99
C LEU A 3 -11.31 -19.69 14.49
N VAL A 4 -11.25 -19.45 15.80
CA VAL A 4 -11.59 -18.16 16.42
C VAL A 4 -10.61 -17.07 15.96
N VAL A 5 -9.32 -17.40 15.87
CA VAL A 5 -8.30 -16.47 15.38
C VAL A 5 -8.53 -16.13 13.91
N LYS A 6 -8.86 -17.13 13.06
CA LYS A 6 -9.20 -16.88 11.64
C LYS A 6 -10.46 -16.01 11.53
N ALA A 7 -11.52 -16.27 12.29
CA ALA A 7 -12.74 -15.48 12.28
C ALA A 7 -12.48 -14.02 12.68
N LEU A 8 -11.77 -13.78 13.78
CA LEU A 8 -11.41 -12.44 14.24
C LEU A 8 -10.57 -11.68 13.21
N LYS A 9 -9.65 -12.36 12.54
CA LYS A 9 -8.82 -11.78 11.47
C LYS A 9 -9.68 -11.32 10.29
N ILE A 10 -10.67 -12.12 9.89
CA ILE A 10 -11.61 -11.80 8.81
C ILE A 10 -12.47 -10.57 9.17
N GLU A 11 -12.99 -10.50 10.39
CA GLU A 11 -13.77 -9.34 10.86
C GLU A 11 -12.97 -8.04 10.79
N ILE A 12 -11.71 -8.07 11.26
CA ILE A 12 -10.80 -6.93 11.19
C ILE A 12 -10.55 -6.54 9.72
N PHE A 13 -10.32 -7.49 8.83
CA PHE A 13 -10.09 -7.24 7.42
C PHE A 13 -11.29 -6.60 6.74
N VAL A 14 -12.51 -7.09 7.00
CA VAL A 14 -13.73 -6.50 6.47
C VAL A 14 -13.92 -5.05 6.94
N LEU A 15 -13.70 -4.77 8.23
CA LEU A 15 -13.74 -3.41 8.75
C LEU A 15 -12.72 -2.49 8.09
N CYS A 16 -11.47 -2.92 7.98
CA CYS A 16 -10.42 -2.16 7.29
C CYS A 16 -10.78 -1.87 5.83
N MET A 17 -11.31 -2.86 5.11
CA MET A 17 -11.73 -2.71 3.72
C MET A 17 -12.86 -1.67 3.57
N ILE A 18 -13.88 -1.72 4.43
CA ILE A 18 -14.99 -0.74 4.42
C ILE A 18 -14.45 0.68 4.67
N VAL A 19 -13.57 0.84 5.65
CA VAL A 19 -12.94 2.14 5.96
C VAL A 19 -12.14 2.65 4.77
N LEU A 20 -11.31 1.83 4.14
CA LEU A 20 -10.48 2.22 2.98
C LEU A 20 -11.32 2.62 1.78
N ILE A 21 -12.37 1.86 1.46
CA ILE A 21 -13.30 2.20 0.38
C ILE A 21 -14.04 3.51 0.70
N GLY A 22 -14.54 3.66 1.93
CA GLY A 22 -15.19 4.88 2.37
C GLY A 22 -14.30 6.11 2.25
N LEU A 23 -13.02 6.00 2.62
CA LEU A 23 -12.03 7.07 2.48
C LEU A 23 -11.73 7.37 1.00
N ALA A 24 -11.58 6.35 0.16
CA ALA A 24 -11.33 6.50 -1.27
C ALA A 24 -12.49 7.22 -1.98
N VAL A 25 -13.74 6.87 -1.63
CA VAL A 25 -14.94 7.53 -2.15
C VAL A 25 -15.04 8.97 -1.65
N ARG A 26 -14.77 9.20 -0.36
CA ARG A 26 -14.82 10.53 0.24
C ARG A 26 -13.75 11.48 -0.31
N SER A 27 -12.57 10.97 -0.64
CA SER A 27 -11.46 11.78 -1.17
C SER A 27 -11.80 12.46 -2.49
N ARG A 28 -12.67 11.87 -3.30
CA ARG A 28 -13.16 12.44 -4.57
C ARG A 28 -13.94 13.75 -4.38
N ARG A 29 -14.39 14.04 -3.16
CA ARG A 29 -15.17 15.26 -2.81
C ARG A 29 -14.33 16.31 -2.09
N SER A 30 -13.02 16.13 -2.00
CA SER A 30 -12.14 17.02 -1.25
C SER A 30 -11.53 18.14 -2.13
N LEU A 31 -10.95 19.15 -1.49
CA LEU A 31 -10.31 20.32 -2.11
C LEU A 31 -8.89 20.05 -2.68
N PHE A 32 -8.49 18.79 -2.77
CA PHE A 32 -7.19 18.41 -3.36
C PHE A 32 -7.19 18.57 -4.89
N SER A 33 -6.00 18.66 -5.48
CA SER A 33 -5.87 18.63 -6.95
C SER A 33 -6.43 17.30 -7.50
N SER A 34 -6.94 17.30 -8.72
CA SER A 34 -7.52 16.12 -9.38
C SER A 34 -6.56 14.92 -9.38
N THR A 35 -5.27 15.16 -9.58
CA THR A 35 -4.22 14.12 -9.56
C THR A 35 -4.03 13.52 -8.15
N GLN A 36 -4.01 14.35 -7.11
CA GLN A 36 -3.88 13.87 -5.72
C GLN A 36 -5.09 13.05 -5.30
N GLN A 37 -6.31 13.48 -5.69
CA GLN A 37 -7.54 12.73 -5.43
C GLN A 37 -7.52 11.36 -6.12
N LEU A 38 -7.08 11.32 -7.38
CA LEU A 38 -6.97 10.08 -8.14
C LEU A 38 -5.99 9.12 -7.47
N LEU A 39 -4.77 9.57 -7.17
CA LEU A 39 -3.74 8.74 -6.53
C LEU A 39 -4.18 8.21 -5.16
N PHE A 40 -4.81 9.05 -4.35
CA PHE A 40 -5.34 8.63 -3.06
C PHE A 40 -6.47 7.62 -3.20
N SER A 41 -7.37 7.80 -4.16
CA SER A 41 -8.43 6.83 -4.46
C SER A 41 -7.86 5.51 -4.96
N MET A 42 -6.87 5.55 -5.87
CA MET A 42 -6.17 4.36 -6.34
C MET A 42 -5.50 3.60 -5.19
N LEU A 43 -4.83 4.31 -4.28
CA LEU A 43 -4.24 3.73 -3.08
C LEU A 43 -5.30 3.00 -2.23
N GLY A 44 -6.43 3.65 -1.98
CA GLY A 44 -7.53 3.06 -1.19
C GLY A 44 -8.09 1.79 -1.84
N TYR A 45 -8.37 1.82 -3.14
CA TYR A 45 -8.88 0.63 -3.84
C TYR A 45 -7.84 -0.49 -3.94
N THR A 46 -6.58 -0.16 -4.21
CA THR A 46 -5.50 -1.16 -4.26
C THR A 46 -5.29 -1.82 -2.89
N SER A 47 -5.33 -1.03 -1.82
CA SER A 47 -5.22 -1.56 -0.45
C SER A 47 -6.44 -2.41 -0.06
N ALA A 48 -7.65 -2.02 -0.47
CA ALA A 48 -8.85 -2.83 -0.24
C ALA A 48 -8.78 -4.16 -1.00
N ALA A 49 -8.33 -4.13 -2.26
CA ALA A 49 -8.10 -5.35 -3.05
C ALA A 49 -7.03 -6.24 -2.41
N TYR A 50 -5.92 -5.67 -1.92
CA TYR A 50 -4.90 -6.40 -1.18
C TYR A 50 -5.50 -7.16 0.02
N ILE A 51 -6.30 -6.47 0.84
CA ILE A 51 -6.95 -7.08 2.02
C ILE A 51 -7.91 -8.20 1.59
N LEU A 52 -8.66 -8.02 0.50
CA LEU A 52 -9.55 -9.05 -0.03
C LEU A 52 -8.79 -10.33 -0.40
N PHE A 53 -7.68 -10.20 -1.13
CA PHE A 53 -6.87 -11.35 -1.52
C PHE A 53 -6.13 -11.99 -0.34
N ASP A 54 -5.71 -11.20 0.66
CA ASP A 54 -5.13 -11.72 1.91
C ASP A 54 -6.17 -12.49 2.74
N MET A 55 -7.44 -12.08 2.68
CA MET A 55 -8.55 -12.81 3.28
C MET A 55 -8.80 -14.14 2.55
N ILE A 56 -8.82 -14.15 1.21
CA ILE A 56 -8.96 -15.37 0.40
C ILE A 56 -7.82 -16.33 0.72
N TRP A 57 -6.58 -15.84 0.78
CA TRP A 57 -5.45 -16.65 1.21
C TRP A 57 -5.66 -17.27 2.60
N THR A 58 -6.07 -16.46 3.60
CA THR A 58 -6.31 -16.93 4.96
C THR A 58 -7.36 -18.07 5.02
N LEU A 59 -8.35 -18.03 4.10
CA LEU A 59 -9.38 -19.07 4.00
C LEU A 59 -8.87 -20.31 3.26
N SER A 60 -8.03 -20.12 2.23
CA SER A 60 -7.55 -21.22 1.39
C SER A 60 -6.34 -21.96 1.96
N ASP A 61 -5.65 -21.37 2.94
CA ASP A 61 -4.44 -21.95 3.53
C ASP A 61 -4.76 -23.22 4.31
N GLY A 62 -4.14 -24.34 3.87
CA GLY A 62 -4.36 -25.68 4.42
C GLY A 62 -5.66 -26.35 3.93
N VAL A 63 -6.23 -25.88 2.82
CA VAL A 63 -7.34 -26.58 2.15
C VAL A 63 -6.78 -27.50 1.09
N ASP A 64 -7.05 -28.79 1.24
CA ASP A 64 -6.63 -29.84 0.32
C ASP A 64 -7.40 -29.75 -1.02
N GLY A 65 -6.78 -30.30 -2.07
CA GLY A 65 -7.36 -30.39 -3.40
C GLY A 65 -6.90 -29.30 -4.37
N THR A 66 -7.08 -29.56 -5.66
CA THR A 66 -6.57 -28.70 -6.74
C THR A 66 -7.10 -27.29 -6.69
N LEU A 67 -8.37 -27.09 -6.34
CA LEU A 67 -8.99 -25.78 -6.21
C LEU A 67 -8.45 -25.00 -5.01
N GLY A 68 -8.24 -25.67 -3.86
CA GLY A 68 -7.66 -25.05 -2.66
C GLY A 68 -6.23 -24.57 -2.93
N ILE A 69 -5.40 -25.40 -3.54
CA ILE A 69 -4.02 -25.08 -3.90
C ILE A 69 -3.97 -23.92 -4.92
N ALA A 70 -4.82 -23.96 -5.95
CA ALA A 70 -4.88 -22.90 -6.95
C ALA A 70 -5.33 -21.56 -6.35
N ALA A 71 -6.38 -21.57 -5.52
CA ALA A 71 -6.87 -20.37 -4.83
C ALA A 71 -5.81 -19.79 -3.89
N ASN A 72 -5.12 -20.64 -3.13
CA ASN A 72 -4.02 -20.22 -2.25
C ASN A 72 -2.88 -19.60 -3.06
N TRP A 73 -2.47 -20.22 -4.17
CA TRP A 73 -1.42 -19.67 -5.02
C TRP A 73 -1.79 -18.33 -5.65
N ILE A 74 -2.97 -18.23 -6.28
CA ILE A 74 -3.44 -17.01 -6.95
C ILE A 74 -3.57 -15.87 -5.93
N SER A 75 -4.18 -16.14 -4.77
CA SER A 75 -4.37 -15.12 -3.76
C SER A 75 -3.04 -14.57 -3.22
N ASN A 76 -2.04 -15.42 -3.01
CA ASN A 76 -0.70 -14.98 -2.61
C ASN A 76 -0.01 -14.16 -3.70
N ALA A 77 0.00 -14.64 -4.95
CA ALA A 77 0.65 -13.92 -6.06
C ALA A 77 0.04 -12.52 -6.24
N VAL A 78 -1.28 -12.43 -6.20
CA VAL A 78 -2.00 -11.16 -6.31
C VAL A 78 -1.77 -10.28 -5.08
N SER A 79 -1.81 -10.81 -3.86
CA SER A 79 -1.55 -10.06 -2.63
C SER A 79 -0.16 -9.44 -2.62
N PHE A 80 0.90 -10.19 -2.95
CA PHE A 80 2.26 -9.65 -3.03
C PHE A 80 2.38 -8.55 -4.06
N SER A 81 1.75 -8.74 -5.22
CA SER A 81 1.73 -7.73 -6.29
C SER A 81 1.00 -6.46 -5.86
N LEU A 82 -0.21 -6.58 -5.29
CA LEU A 82 -1.01 -5.45 -4.84
C LEU A 82 -0.34 -4.68 -3.71
N PHE A 83 0.32 -5.36 -2.77
CA PHE A 83 1.06 -4.71 -1.70
C PHE A 83 2.22 -3.87 -2.25
N ALA A 84 3.01 -4.40 -3.18
CA ALA A 84 4.10 -3.67 -3.81
C ALA A 84 3.59 -2.47 -4.63
N ILE A 85 2.48 -2.64 -5.36
CA ILE A 85 1.81 -1.57 -6.11
C ILE A 85 1.26 -0.49 -5.16
N ALA A 86 0.65 -0.85 -4.04
CA ALA A 86 0.16 0.11 -3.06
C ALA A 86 1.30 0.97 -2.48
N CYS A 87 2.46 0.36 -2.17
CA CYS A 87 3.65 1.09 -1.70
C CYS A 87 4.20 2.04 -2.78
N LEU A 88 4.19 1.64 -4.06
CA LEU A 88 4.55 2.50 -5.18
C LEU A 88 3.57 3.67 -5.34
N ILE A 89 2.26 3.42 -5.28
CA ILE A 89 1.24 4.48 -5.35
C ILE A 89 1.41 5.45 -4.18
N TRP A 90 1.66 4.94 -2.97
CA TRP A 90 1.96 5.77 -1.80
C TRP A 90 3.19 6.66 -2.03
N PHE A 91 4.26 6.12 -2.60
CA PHE A 91 5.44 6.88 -2.98
C PHE A 91 5.10 8.00 -3.97
N ILE A 92 4.41 7.68 -5.07
CA ILE A 92 4.02 8.65 -6.09
C ILE A 92 3.10 9.74 -5.52
N TYR A 93 2.14 9.35 -4.67
CA TYR A 93 1.26 10.29 -3.97
C TYR A 93 2.05 11.25 -3.08
N SER A 94 2.95 10.73 -2.27
CA SER A 94 3.78 11.51 -1.36
C SER A 94 4.65 12.51 -2.11
N GLU A 95 5.34 12.09 -3.18
CA GLU A 95 6.15 12.96 -4.03
C GLU A 95 5.30 14.04 -4.73
N THR A 96 4.08 13.70 -5.15
CA THR A 96 3.14 14.65 -5.76
C THR A 96 2.68 15.71 -4.75
N VAL A 97 2.40 15.33 -3.51
CA VAL A 97 2.02 16.26 -2.43
C VAL A 97 3.19 17.19 -2.07
N GLN A 98 4.41 16.68 -2.12
CA GLN A 98 5.63 17.43 -1.82
C GLN A 98 6.06 18.36 -2.97
N GLY A 99 5.44 18.24 -4.16
CA GLY A 99 5.82 19.00 -5.35
C GLY A 99 7.22 18.65 -5.86
N SER A 100 7.66 17.42 -5.64
CA SER A 100 8.98 16.96 -6.00
C SER A 100 9.17 16.88 -7.52
N ARG A 101 10.38 17.24 -7.98
CA ARG A 101 10.78 17.12 -9.39
C ARG A 101 11.18 15.69 -9.80
N LEU A 102 11.14 14.74 -8.87
CA LEU A 102 11.53 13.35 -9.11
C LEU A 102 10.67 12.70 -10.22
N LEU A 103 9.36 13.00 -10.23
CA LEU A 103 8.41 12.42 -11.18
C LEU A 103 8.30 13.15 -12.52
N THR A 104 9.06 14.22 -12.75
CA THR A 104 8.97 15.01 -14.00
C THR A 104 9.65 14.34 -15.19
N ALA A 105 10.69 13.53 -14.98
CA ALA A 105 11.42 12.83 -16.03
C ALA A 105 10.94 11.38 -16.18
N ARG A 106 10.56 10.97 -17.40
CA ARG A 106 10.09 9.61 -17.70
C ARG A 106 11.09 8.52 -17.27
N SER A 107 12.39 8.78 -17.44
CA SER A 107 13.44 7.84 -17.03
C SER A 107 13.47 7.59 -15.52
N ARG A 108 13.23 8.62 -14.71
CA ARG A 108 13.16 8.48 -13.25
C ARG A 108 11.92 7.73 -12.80
N VAL A 109 10.77 7.97 -13.45
CA VAL A 109 9.56 7.20 -13.19
C VAL A 109 9.78 5.72 -13.51
N ALA A 110 10.39 5.40 -14.67
CA ALA A 110 10.72 4.03 -15.04
C ALA A 110 11.66 3.38 -14.00
N LEU A 111 12.70 4.10 -13.55
CA LEU A 111 13.63 3.59 -12.53
C LEU A 111 12.93 3.28 -11.20
N VAL A 112 12.00 4.14 -10.79
CA VAL A 112 11.24 3.95 -9.54
C VAL A 112 10.24 2.80 -9.66
N THR A 113 9.63 2.58 -10.83
CA THR A 113 8.66 1.49 -11.03
C THR A 113 9.31 0.12 -11.22
N LEU A 114 10.58 0.07 -11.63
CA LEU A 114 11.31 -1.15 -11.92
C LEU A 114 11.34 -2.16 -10.75
N PRO A 115 11.63 -1.77 -9.50
CA PRO A 115 11.64 -2.71 -8.37
C PRO A 115 10.25 -3.33 -8.12
N THR A 116 9.18 -2.53 -8.25
CA THR A 116 7.81 -3.04 -8.13
C THR A 116 7.48 -4.03 -9.25
N ALA A 117 7.84 -3.71 -10.50
CA ALA A 117 7.67 -4.61 -11.63
C ALA A 117 8.41 -5.94 -11.41
N LEU A 118 9.63 -5.89 -10.88
CA LEU A 118 10.40 -7.09 -10.52
C LEU A 118 9.65 -7.94 -9.48
N VAL A 119 9.11 -7.35 -8.43
CA VAL A 119 8.33 -8.08 -7.41
C VAL A 119 7.10 -8.73 -8.02
N VAL A 120 6.37 -8.02 -8.90
CA VAL A 120 5.20 -8.57 -9.60
C VAL A 120 5.59 -9.77 -10.45
N VAL A 121 6.65 -9.66 -11.27
CA VAL A 121 7.14 -10.76 -12.10
C VAL A 121 7.55 -11.95 -11.22
N LEU A 122 8.30 -11.73 -10.14
CA LEU A 122 8.71 -12.77 -9.21
C LEU A 122 7.51 -13.44 -8.52
N ALA A 123 6.45 -12.69 -8.19
CA ALA A 123 5.25 -13.24 -7.57
C ALA A 123 4.55 -14.24 -8.50
N PHE A 124 4.36 -13.87 -9.77
CA PHE A 124 3.70 -14.75 -10.74
C PHE A 124 4.60 -15.90 -11.22
N THR A 125 5.91 -15.68 -11.35
CA THR A 125 6.84 -16.76 -11.71
C THR A 125 7.14 -17.72 -10.56
N SER A 126 6.76 -17.39 -9.33
CA SER A 126 6.94 -18.26 -8.16
C SER A 126 6.23 -19.60 -8.27
N TYR A 127 5.25 -19.74 -9.16
CA TYR A 127 4.63 -21.04 -9.46
C TYR A 127 5.66 -22.08 -9.94
N TRP A 128 6.59 -21.65 -10.79
CA TRP A 128 7.62 -22.53 -11.36
C TRP A 128 8.94 -22.45 -10.62
N THR A 129 9.30 -21.24 -10.15
CA THR A 129 10.62 -20.97 -9.58
C THR A 129 10.69 -21.17 -8.06
N HIS A 130 9.53 -21.20 -7.37
CA HIS A 130 9.44 -21.21 -5.91
C HIS A 130 10.24 -20.07 -5.26
N ALA A 131 10.44 -18.95 -5.98
CA ALA A 131 11.33 -17.88 -5.56
C ALA A 131 10.79 -17.12 -4.36
N LEU A 132 9.60 -16.52 -4.45
CA LEU A 132 9.00 -15.79 -3.33
C LEU A 132 8.25 -16.70 -2.38
N PHE A 133 7.49 -17.64 -2.92
CA PHE A 133 6.71 -18.60 -2.14
C PHE A 133 6.39 -19.84 -2.96
N TYR A 134 5.96 -20.90 -2.28
CA TYR A 134 5.38 -22.09 -2.90
C TYR A 134 4.30 -22.67 -1.99
N ILE A 135 3.41 -23.46 -2.56
CA ILE A 135 2.37 -24.19 -1.84
C ILE A 135 2.76 -25.64 -1.84
N ASP A 136 2.81 -26.28 -0.66
CA ASP A 136 3.14 -27.69 -0.57
C ASP A 136 1.95 -28.59 -0.98
N ALA A 137 2.17 -29.90 -1.05
CA ALA A 137 1.16 -30.87 -1.47
C ALA A 137 -0.08 -30.90 -0.54
N GLN A 138 0.05 -30.39 0.69
CA GLN A 138 -1.01 -30.26 1.67
C GLN A 138 -1.74 -28.92 1.60
N GLY A 139 -1.49 -28.10 0.56
CA GLY A 139 -2.10 -26.78 0.38
C GLY A 139 -1.58 -25.70 1.32
N VAL A 140 -0.48 -25.96 2.05
CA VAL A 140 0.08 -25.03 3.04
C VAL A 140 1.11 -24.12 2.38
N TYR A 141 0.99 -22.82 2.67
CA TYR A 141 1.94 -21.80 2.22
C TYR A 141 3.34 -21.97 2.83
N ARG A 142 4.36 -21.88 2.00
CA ARG A 142 5.78 -21.88 2.41
C ARG A 142 6.51 -20.68 1.76
N ARG A 143 7.40 -20.06 2.53
CA ARG A 143 8.25 -18.96 2.04
C ARG A 143 9.36 -19.49 1.14
N GLY A 144 9.57 -18.82 0.01
CA GLY A 144 10.67 -19.10 -0.90
C GLY A 144 11.97 -18.40 -0.48
N VAL A 145 13.05 -18.70 -1.19
CA VAL A 145 14.40 -18.20 -0.90
C VAL A 145 14.48 -16.67 -1.06
N ALA A 146 13.77 -16.13 -2.05
CA ALA A 146 13.76 -14.70 -2.38
C ALA A 146 12.63 -13.92 -1.69
N TYR A 147 11.91 -14.52 -0.73
CA TYR A 147 10.78 -13.90 -0.03
C TYR A 147 11.10 -12.48 0.49
N MET A 148 12.33 -12.26 0.99
CA MET A 148 12.74 -10.99 1.57
C MET A 148 12.83 -9.83 0.56
N ILE A 149 12.87 -10.11 -0.74
CA ILE A 149 12.91 -9.05 -1.77
C ILE A 149 11.65 -8.20 -1.72
N GLN A 150 10.48 -8.83 -1.57
CA GLN A 150 9.19 -8.14 -1.52
C GLN A 150 9.08 -7.13 -0.36
N PRO A 151 9.28 -7.50 0.94
CA PRO A 151 9.23 -6.52 2.01
C PRO A 151 10.35 -5.46 1.91
N ILE A 152 11.55 -5.82 1.48
CA ILE A 152 12.64 -4.85 1.31
C ILE A 152 12.25 -3.77 0.30
N VAL A 153 11.79 -4.15 -0.89
CA VAL A 153 11.36 -3.19 -1.92
C VAL A 153 10.22 -2.30 -1.40
N SER A 154 9.21 -2.90 -0.77
CA SER A 154 8.05 -2.19 -0.25
C SER A 154 8.42 -1.19 0.85
N TYR A 155 9.24 -1.61 1.81
CA TYR A 155 9.68 -0.74 2.90
C TYR A 155 10.65 0.34 2.44
N CYS A 156 11.46 0.12 1.41
CA CYS A 156 12.31 1.17 0.82
C CYS A 156 11.48 2.36 0.35
N TYR A 157 10.34 2.14 -0.30
CA TYR A 157 9.44 3.24 -0.69
C TYR A 157 8.90 4.00 0.53
N VAL A 158 8.44 3.27 1.55
CA VAL A 158 7.87 3.88 2.77
C VAL A 158 8.93 4.66 3.54
N ILE A 159 10.12 4.09 3.72
CA ILE A 159 11.23 4.74 4.44
C ILE A 159 11.69 6.00 3.69
N TYR A 160 11.89 5.89 2.36
CA TYR A 160 12.28 7.03 1.55
C TYR A 160 11.27 8.18 1.67
N THR A 161 9.97 7.91 1.48
CA THR A 161 8.92 8.94 1.56
C THR A 161 8.86 9.57 2.94
N SER A 162 9.05 8.78 4.00
CA SER A 162 9.08 9.26 5.38
C SER A 162 10.26 10.21 5.62
N LEU A 163 11.46 9.81 5.21
CA LEU A 163 12.67 10.63 5.35
C LEU A 163 12.57 11.91 4.53
N HIS A 164 12.10 11.81 3.28
CA HIS A 164 11.95 12.96 2.41
C HIS A 164 10.93 13.97 2.96
N ALA A 165 9.75 13.50 3.42
CA ALA A 165 8.75 14.35 4.07
C ALA A 165 9.30 14.99 5.36
N PHE A 166 10.08 14.26 6.15
CA PHE A 166 10.71 14.77 7.35
C PHE A 166 11.69 15.89 7.04
N VAL A 167 12.65 15.67 6.15
CA VAL A 167 13.66 16.67 5.76
C VAL A 167 12.98 17.91 5.17
N HIS A 168 12.01 17.72 4.28
CA HIS A 168 11.29 18.82 3.64
C HIS A 168 10.49 19.65 4.65
N SER A 169 9.98 19.03 5.72
CA SER A 169 9.22 19.72 6.77
C SER A 169 10.04 20.76 7.54
N TYR A 170 11.35 20.59 7.67
CA TYR A 170 12.21 21.51 8.41
C TYR A 170 12.35 22.87 7.72
N GLY A 171 12.31 22.94 6.38
CA GLY A 171 12.43 24.18 5.63
C GLY A 171 11.15 24.99 5.52
N LEU A 172 10.01 24.50 6.03
CA LEU A 172 8.70 25.11 5.83
C LEU A 172 8.22 25.91 7.04
N LYS A 173 7.50 27.02 6.78
CA LYS A 173 6.76 27.76 7.82
C LYS A 173 5.70 26.86 8.45
N ALA A 174 5.37 27.09 9.73
CA ALA A 174 4.50 26.23 10.54
C ALA A 174 3.15 25.86 9.88
N CYS A 175 2.54 26.75 9.13
CA CYS A 175 1.27 26.49 8.42
C CYS A 175 1.44 25.50 7.24
N LYS A 176 2.55 25.55 6.52
CA LYS A 176 2.86 24.64 5.40
C LYS A 176 3.46 23.32 5.85
N ARG A 177 3.97 23.24 7.10
CA ARG A 177 4.63 22.06 7.66
C ARG A 177 3.66 20.94 8.04
N ARG A 178 2.41 21.26 8.39
CA ARG A 178 1.42 20.29 8.89
C ARG A 178 1.17 19.08 7.97
N PRO A 179 0.93 19.24 6.65
CA PRO A 179 0.68 18.08 5.79
C PRO A 179 1.87 17.12 5.73
N PHE A 180 3.10 17.62 5.82
CA PHE A 180 4.32 16.80 5.78
C PHE A 180 4.53 16.01 7.08
N ILE A 181 4.17 16.60 8.23
CA ILE A 181 4.19 15.88 9.52
C ILE A 181 3.18 14.73 9.50
N VAL A 182 2.00 14.95 8.92
CA VAL A 182 0.99 13.88 8.78
C VAL A 182 1.48 12.78 7.85
N LEU A 183 2.08 13.12 6.70
CA LEU A 183 2.70 12.14 5.80
C LEU A 183 3.79 11.33 6.49
N TRP A 184 4.65 11.99 7.27
CA TRP A 184 5.70 11.32 8.03
C TRP A 184 5.12 10.34 9.06
N HIS A 185 4.15 10.77 9.86
CA HIS A 185 3.49 9.90 10.83
C HIS A 185 2.74 8.74 10.18
N SER A 186 2.01 8.98 9.09
CA SER A 186 1.25 7.92 8.40
C SER A 186 2.15 6.90 7.71
N SER A 187 3.35 7.29 7.30
CA SER A 187 4.34 6.36 6.72
C SER A 187 4.98 5.45 7.76
N LEU A 188 5.17 5.94 9.00
CA LEU A 188 5.72 5.13 10.10
C LEU A 188 4.68 4.15 10.68
N PHE A 189 3.39 4.41 10.51
CA PHE A 189 2.30 3.57 10.98
C PHE A 189 1.43 3.08 9.83
N PRO A 190 1.86 2.13 9.01
CA PRO A 190 1.13 1.70 7.82
C PRO A 190 -0.22 1.00 8.10
N LEU A 191 -0.63 0.83 9.38
CA LEU A 191 -1.84 0.13 9.77
C LEU A 191 -2.68 0.81 10.85
N TRP A 192 -2.27 1.98 11.38
CA TRP A 192 -2.99 2.59 12.49
C TRP A 192 -3.16 4.09 12.27
N TRP A 193 -4.41 4.55 12.24
CA TRP A 193 -4.83 5.94 12.35
C TRP A 193 -4.95 6.76 11.07
N VAL A 194 -6.02 6.53 10.38
CA VAL A 194 -6.72 7.66 9.75
C VAL A 194 -7.58 8.32 10.84
N ALA A 195 -6.94 9.06 11.72
CA ALA A 195 -7.65 9.97 12.59
C ALA A 195 -8.31 11.04 11.70
N PRO A 196 -9.61 11.35 11.90
CA PRO A 196 -10.25 12.43 11.17
C PRO A 196 -9.57 13.73 11.57
N PHE A 197 -8.70 14.24 10.70
CA PHE A 197 -8.05 15.53 10.89
C PHE A 197 -9.09 16.63 10.74
N ARG A 198 -9.76 16.96 11.82
CA ARG A 198 -10.66 18.10 11.92
C ARG A 198 -9.78 19.35 11.95
N SER A 199 -9.43 19.86 10.77
CA SER A 199 -8.70 21.12 10.66
C SER A 199 -9.60 22.27 11.11
N ARG A 200 -9.55 22.62 12.38
CA ARG A 200 -9.95 23.92 12.87
C ARG A 200 -8.70 24.80 12.94
N SER A 201 -8.30 25.34 11.82
CA SER A 201 -7.50 26.56 11.81
C SER A 201 -7.69 27.24 10.45
N ARG A 202 -8.40 28.35 10.46
CA ARG A 202 -8.51 29.27 9.35
C ARG A 202 -7.10 29.77 9.03
N CYS A 203 -6.42 29.14 8.07
CA CYS A 203 -5.40 29.84 7.34
C CYS A 203 -6.14 30.84 6.44
N PRO A 204 -5.80 32.12 6.42
CA PRO A 204 -6.40 33.05 5.49
C PRO A 204 -6.23 32.51 4.09
N ALA A 205 -7.34 32.48 3.34
CA ALA A 205 -7.39 32.06 1.96
C ALA A 205 -6.29 32.78 1.18
N PHE A 206 -5.65 32.07 0.28
CA PHE A 206 -4.78 32.66 -0.73
C PHE A 206 -5.61 33.69 -1.51
N ALA A 207 -5.50 34.96 -1.13
CA ALA A 207 -5.86 36.06 -1.99
C ALA A 207 -4.75 36.19 -3.03
N SER A 208 -5.12 35.98 -4.25
CA SER A 208 -4.49 36.23 -5.53
C SER A 208 -3.35 37.24 -5.51
N ALA A 209 -2.21 36.87 -6.04
CA ALA A 209 -1.35 37.69 -6.89
C ALA A 209 -0.74 36.76 -7.93
#